data_a351e47175fea4bc96bc9d5db0e81b76
#
_entry.id   a351e47175fea4bc96bc9d5db0e81b76
#
_cell.length_a   1.000
_cell.length_b   1.000
_cell.length_c   1.000
_cell.angle_alpha   90.00
_cell.angle_beta   90.00
_cell.angle_gamma   90.00
#
_symmetry.space_group_name_H-M   'P 1'
#
loop_
_entity.id
_entity.type
_entity.pdbx_description
1 polymer ?
#
loop_
_entity_poly.entity_id
_entity_poly.type
_entity_poly.pdbx_seq_one_letter_code
_entity_poly.pdbx_strand_id
1 'polypeptide(L)'
;MPLLGDNLAKQLGTTGDSNRTDRMGLLMLISPPGYGKTTLMEYVADRLGLIFVRINCPALGHDVTAIDPANASNSAARQELEKLNLGLAMGSNVMLYLDDIQHTNAEFLQKFIGLADGTRRIEGMWQGQARSYDMRGKRFAIAMAGNPYTESGEVFKIPDMLANRADIYNLGD
;
A
#
# COMPACT_ATOMS: atom_id res chain seq x y z
N MET A 1 12.67 5.31 15.76
CA MET A 1 12.44 4.74 14.40
C MET A 1 12.86 5.73 13.32
N PRO A 2 14.17 6.00 13.18
CA PRO A 2 14.63 6.98 12.18
C PRO A 2 14.36 6.52 10.74
N LEU A 3 14.43 5.20 10.47
CA LEU A 3 14.19 4.69 9.12
C LEU A 3 12.73 4.85 8.67
N LEU A 4 11.78 4.80 9.60
CA LEU A 4 10.36 5.02 9.30
C LEU A 4 10.14 6.44 8.79
N GLY A 5 10.70 7.43 9.47
CA GLY A 5 10.60 8.82 9.07
C GLY A 5 11.25 9.10 7.72
N ASP A 6 12.43 8.54 7.49
CA ASP A 6 13.15 8.70 6.23
C ASP A 6 12.38 8.10 5.05
N ASN A 7 11.80 6.92 5.23
CA ASN A 7 11.02 6.26 4.19
C ASN A 7 9.79 7.09 3.81
N LEU A 8 9.04 7.52 4.81
CA LEU A 8 7.85 8.35 4.57
C LEU A 8 8.23 9.68 3.93
N ALA A 9 9.33 10.29 4.36
CA ALA A 9 9.80 11.54 3.76
C ALA A 9 10.14 11.36 2.29
N LYS A 10 10.76 10.25 1.92
CA LYS A 10 11.05 9.93 0.52
C LYS A 10 9.76 9.78 -0.30
N GLN A 11 8.79 9.03 0.23
CA GLN A 11 7.50 8.86 -0.43
C GLN A 11 6.79 10.19 -0.65
N LEU A 12 6.89 11.09 0.31
CA LEU A 12 6.23 12.39 0.28
C LEU A 12 7.01 13.46 -0.47
N GLY A 13 8.25 13.16 -0.89
CA GLY A 13 9.08 14.14 -1.60
C GLY A 13 9.56 15.29 -0.73
N THR A 14 9.63 15.10 0.59
CA THR A 14 10.03 16.15 1.53
C THR A 14 11.54 16.22 1.77
N THR A 15 12.27 15.19 1.36
CA THR A 15 13.72 15.22 1.36
C THR A 15 14.18 15.77 0.01
N GLY A 16 14.82 16.88 -0.07
CA GLY A 16 15.13 17.60 -1.30
C GLY A 16 16.00 16.90 -2.33
N ASP A 17 16.07 15.58 -2.33
CA ASP A 17 16.98 14.85 -3.21
C ASP A 17 16.29 13.63 -3.83
N SER A 18 15.36 13.91 -4.72
CA SER A 18 14.60 12.90 -5.43
C SER A 18 15.44 12.09 -6.42
N ASN A 19 16.66 12.53 -6.73
CA ASN A 19 17.53 11.87 -7.70
C ASN A 19 18.40 10.76 -7.10
N ARG A 20 18.41 10.64 -5.77
CA ARG A 20 19.35 9.74 -5.11
C ARG A 20 18.85 8.33 -4.91
N THR A 21 17.57 8.08 -5.06
CA THR A 21 17.06 6.78 -4.72
C THR A 21 16.14 6.26 -5.80
N ASP A 22 16.55 5.18 -6.38
CA ASP A 22 15.65 4.31 -7.13
C ASP A 22 14.58 3.72 -6.24
N ARG A 23 14.72 3.86 -4.92
CA ARG A 23 13.72 3.43 -3.93
C ARG A 23 12.91 4.63 -3.49
N MET A 24 11.69 4.68 -3.93
CA MET A 24 10.75 5.68 -3.43
C MET A 24 10.21 5.33 -2.05
N GLY A 25 10.50 4.14 -1.60
CA GLY A 25 10.11 3.66 -0.28
C GLY A 25 8.71 3.08 -0.25
N LEU A 26 8.59 1.90 0.32
CA LEU A 26 7.33 1.28 0.68
C LEU A 26 7.47 0.86 2.13
N LEU A 27 6.58 1.30 2.98
CA LEU A 27 6.60 0.91 4.38
C LEU A 27 5.73 -0.33 4.57
N MET A 28 6.28 -1.34 5.23
CA MET A 28 5.55 -2.56 5.50
C MET A 28 5.68 -2.94 6.96
N LEU A 29 4.56 -3.07 7.64
CA LEU A 29 4.48 -3.41 9.06
C LEU A 29 4.00 -4.86 9.20
N ILE A 30 4.84 -5.72 9.74
CA ILE A 30 4.51 -7.13 9.93
C ILE A 30 4.46 -7.42 11.43
N SER A 31 3.32 -7.89 11.89
CA SER A 31 3.15 -8.29 13.29
C SER A 31 1.90 -9.12 13.45
N PRO A 32 1.80 -9.90 14.55
CA PRO A 32 0.53 -10.53 14.91
C PRO A 32 -0.57 -9.49 15.13
N PRO A 33 -1.85 -9.91 15.10
CA PRO A 33 -2.97 -9.00 15.37
C PRO A 33 -2.85 -8.36 16.76
N GLY A 34 -3.39 -7.16 16.92
CA GLY A 34 -3.46 -6.50 18.21
C GLY A 34 -2.25 -5.64 18.58
N TYR A 35 -1.29 -5.48 17.67
CA TYR A 35 -0.10 -4.63 17.94
C TYR A 35 -0.30 -3.17 17.50
N GLY A 36 -1.52 -2.79 17.12
CA GLY A 36 -1.84 -1.38 16.85
C GLY A 36 -1.32 -0.82 15.54
N LYS A 37 -1.10 -1.66 14.53
CA LYS A 37 -0.58 -1.22 13.22
C LYS A 37 -1.45 -0.14 12.59
N THR A 38 -2.75 -0.37 12.55
CA THR A 38 -3.70 0.58 11.94
C THR A 38 -3.73 1.90 12.71
N THR A 39 -3.81 1.83 14.04
CA THR A 39 -3.80 3.01 14.90
C THR A 39 -2.54 3.84 14.72
N LEU A 40 -1.39 3.16 14.63
CA LEU A 40 -0.11 3.84 14.40
C LEU A 40 -0.14 4.59 13.06
N MET A 41 -0.61 3.96 12.01
CA MET A 41 -0.59 4.58 10.69
C MET A 41 -1.63 5.70 10.56
N GLU A 42 -2.78 5.58 11.21
CA GLU A 42 -3.74 6.67 11.31
C GLU A 42 -3.11 7.89 12.00
N TYR A 43 -2.41 7.65 13.10
CA TYR A 43 -1.72 8.71 13.83
C TYR A 43 -0.67 9.39 12.96
N VAL A 44 0.14 8.61 12.25
CA VAL A 44 1.17 9.15 11.36
C VAL A 44 0.54 10.00 10.25
N ALA A 45 -0.53 9.50 9.64
CA ALA A 45 -1.23 10.24 8.58
C ALA A 45 -1.78 11.57 9.12
N ASP A 46 -2.38 11.55 10.30
CA ASP A 46 -2.92 12.76 10.93
C ASP A 46 -1.81 13.79 11.19
N ARG A 47 -0.68 13.33 11.73
CA ARG A 47 0.45 14.22 12.03
C ARG A 47 1.09 14.80 10.78
N LEU A 48 1.03 14.09 9.67
CA LEU A 48 1.58 14.55 8.39
C LEU A 48 0.56 15.33 7.55
N GLY A 49 -0.67 15.46 8.00
CA GLY A 49 -1.72 16.16 7.27
C GLY A 49 -2.20 15.39 6.05
N LEU A 50 -2.15 14.05 6.09
CA LEU A 50 -2.55 13.20 4.97
C LEU A 50 -3.96 12.64 5.19
N ILE A 51 -4.69 12.51 4.10
CA ILE A 51 -5.97 11.79 4.10
C ILE A 51 -5.67 10.31 4.18
N PHE A 52 -6.17 9.64 5.21
CA PHE A 52 -5.94 8.21 5.43
C PHE A 52 -6.97 7.39 4.66
N VAL A 53 -6.51 6.66 3.65
CA VAL A 53 -7.36 5.77 2.84
C VAL A 53 -7.00 4.33 3.18
N ARG A 54 -7.86 3.68 3.97
CA ARG A 54 -7.65 2.29 4.40
C ARG A 54 -8.34 1.34 3.44
N ILE A 55 -7.59 0.38 2.94
CA ILE A 55 -8.11 -0.71 2.10
C ILE A 55 -8.15 -1.99 2.93
N ASN A 56 -9.33 -2.55 3.07
CA ASN A 56 -9.54 -3.78 3.82
C ASN A 56 -9.25 -4.98 2.92
N CYS A 57 -8.03 -5.48 2.95
CA CYS A 57 -7.59 -6.55 2.06
C CYS A 57 -8.35 -7.87 2.23
N PRO A 58 -8.80 -8.28 3.44
CA PRO A 58 -9.65 -9.47 3.55
C PRO A 58 -10.91 -9.43 2.68
N ALA A 59 -11.49 -8.25 2.46
CA ALA A 59 -12.66 -8.11 1.59
C ALA A 59 -12.32 -8.39 0.12
N LEU A 60 -11.07 -8.14 -0.29
CA LEU A 60 -10.62 -8.43 -1.66
C LEU A 60 -10.49 -9.93 -1.91
N GLY A 61 -9.93 -10.66 -0.95
CA GLY A 61 -9.69 -12.08 -1.09
C GLY A 61 -8.59 -12.41 -2.08
N HIS A 62 -8.39 -13.70 -2.32
CA HIS A 62 -7.33 -14.20 -3.22
C HIS A 62 -7.72 -14.19 -4.70
N ASP A 63 -8.98 -13.88 -5.01
CA ASP A 63 -9.48 -13.88 -6.39
C ASP A 63 -9.17 -12.59 -7.14
N VAL A 64 -8.94 -11.49 -6.41
CA VAL A 64 -8.67 -10.19 -7.02
C VAL A 64 -7.19 -10.10 -7.38
N THR A 65 -6.91 -9.96 -8.68
CA THR A 65 -5.53 -9.89 -9.18
C THR A 65 -5.20 -8.55 -9.83
N ALA A 66 -6.20 -7.66 -9.99
CA ALA A 66 -6.02 -6.38 -10.65
C ALA A 66 -6.80 -5.28 -9.93
N ILE A 67 -6.39 -4.04 -10.16
CA ILE A 67 -7.07 -2.86 -9.59
C ILE A 67 -8.21 -2.46 -10.54
N ASP A 68 -9.21 -3.31 -10.61
CA ASP A 68 -10.35 -3.14 -11.51
C ASP A 68 -11.64 -3.52 -10.77
N PRO A 69 -12.48 -2.52 -10.40
CA PRO A 69 -13.73 -2.83 -9.70
C PRO A 69 -14.68 -3.76 -10.46
N ALA A 70 -14.62 -3.76 -11.80
CA ALA A 70 -15.48 -4.62 -12.60
C ALA A 70 -15.14 -6.11 -12.45
N ASN A 71 -13.91 -6.43 -12.08
CA ASN A 71 -13.46 -7.82 -11.88
C ASN A 71 -13.67 -8.32 -10.44
N ALA A 72 -14.26 -7.51 -9.58
CA ALA A 72 -14.52 -7.93 -8.21
C ALA A 72 -15.55 -9.04 -8.17
N SER A 73 -15.32 -10.05 -7.33
CA SER A 73 -16.21 -11.21 -7.20
C SER A 73 -17.46 -10.92 -6.41
N ASN A 74 -17.48 -9.84 -5.64
CA ASN A 74 -18.63 -9.46 -4.80
C ASN A 74 -18.63 -7.95 -4.55
N SER A 75 -19.70 -7.45 -3.94
CA SER A 75 -19.87 -6.02 -3.69
C SER A 75 -18.84 -5.46 -2.69
N ALA A 76 -18.45 -6.26 -1.69
CA ALA A 76 -17.46 -5.81 -0.72
C ALA A 76 -16.09 -5.58 -1.38
N ALA A 77 -15.66 -6.50 -2.23
CA ALA A 77 -14.42 -6.37 -3.00
C ALA A 77 -14.49 -5.16 -3.94
N ARG A 78 -15.64 -4.99 -4.60
CA ARG A 78 -15.84 -3.84 -5.50
C ARG A 78 -15.70 -2.52 -4.78
N GLN A 79 -16.29 -2.39 -3.60
CA GLN A 79 -16.21 -1.16 -2.81
C GLN A 79 -14.77 -0.84 -2.42
N GLU A 80 -13.98 -1.87 -2.05
CA GLU A 80 -12.58 -1.65 -1.71
C GLU A 80 -11.75 -1.23 -2.93
N LEU A 81 -12.00 -1.81 -4.08
CA LEU A 81 -11.30 -1.42 -5.31
C LEU A 81 -11.71 -0.02 -5.78
N GLU A 82 -12.98 0.37 -5.60
CA GLU A 82 -13.43 1.73 -5.88
C GLU A 82 -12.74 2.73 -4.96
N LYS A 83 -12.65 2.41 -3.67
CA LYS A 83 -11.95 3.26 -2.69
C LYS A 83 -10.47 3.39 -3.03
N LEU A 84 -9.84 2.30 -3.45
CA LEU A 84 -8.44 2.30 -3.87
C LEU A 84 -8.24 3.21 -5.08
N ASN A 85 -9.06 3.07 -6.11
CA ASN A 85 -8.96 3.93 -7.30
C ASN A 85 -9.21 5.40 -6.95
N LEU A 86 -10.15 5.67 -6.06
CA LEU A 86 -10.42 7.04 -5.60
C LEU A 86 -9.19 7.63 -4.91
N GLY A 87 -8.54 6.88 -4.03
CA GLY A 87 -7.32 7.33 -3.36
C GLY A 87 -6.20 7.62 -4.34
N LEU A 88 -6.04 6.77 -5.34
CA LEU A 88 -5.04 6.96 -6.40
C LEU A 88 -5.38 8.18 -7.27
N ALA A 89 -6.65 8.37 -7.57
CA ALA A 89 -7.10 9.53 -8.37
C ALA A 89 -6.90 10.85 -7.64
N MET A 90 -7.16 10.88 -6.32
CA MET A 90 -6.89 12.06 -5.50
C MET A 90 -5.42 12.43 -5.51
N GLY A 91 -4.57 11.44 -5.36
CA GLY A 91 -3.11 11.54 -5.48
C GLY A 91 -2.43 12.37 -4.40
N SER A 92 -2.76 13.64 -4.27
CA SER A 92 -2.04 14.54 -3.36
C SER A 92 -2.61 14.50 -1.95
N ASN A 93 -1.70 14.50 -0.96
CA ASN A 93 -2.01 14.50 0.48
C ASN A 93 -2.77 13.25 0.92
N VAL A 94 -2.39 12.10 0.37
CA VAL A 94 -3.04 10.81 0.65
C VAL A 94 -2.02 9.83 1.22
N MET A 95 -2.43 9.12 2.27
CA MET A 95 -1.75 7.90 2.70
C MET A 95 -2.66 6.72 2.38
N LEU A 96 -2.22 5.89 1.46
CA LEU A 96 -2.90 4.65 1.13
C LEU A 96 -2.38 3.56 2.06
N TYR A 97 -3.27 2.92 2.80
CA TYR A 97 -2.91 1.90 3.77
C TYR A 97 -3.64 0.59 3.43
N LEU A 98 -2.87 -0.43 3.05
CA LEU A 98 -3.40 -1.76 2.76
C LEU A 98 -3.30 -2.61 4.03
N ASP A 99 -4.44 -2.97 4.58
CA ASP A 99 -4.54 -3.66 5.87
C ASP A 99 -4.77 -5.16 5.66
N ASP A 100 -4.01 -5.98 6.40
CA ASP A 100 -4.10 -7.44 6.35
C ASP A 100 -3.79 -8.03 4.96
N ILE A 101 -2.63 -7.67 4.42
CA ILE A 101 -2.22 -8.04 3.06
C ILE A 101 -2.06 -9.55 2.85
N GLN A 102 -1.93 -10.34 3.92
CA GLN A 102 -1.80 -11.80 3.82
C GLN A 102 -3.06 -12.45 3.24
N HIS A 103 -4.17 -11.74 3.18
CA HIS A 103 -5.42 -12.22 2.59
C HIS A 103 -5.58 -11.87 1.10
N THR A 104 -4.57 -11.28 0.49
CA THR A 104 -4.60 -10.91 -0.92
C THR A 104 -3.83 -11.89 -1.79
N ASN A 105 -4.06 -11.79 -3.09
CA ASN A 105 -3.28 -12.50 -4.09
C ASN A 105 -1.94 -11.80 -4.30
N ALA A 106 -0.86 -12.58 -4.45
CA ALA A 106 0.47 -12.03 -4.67
C ALA A 106 0.53 -11.17 -5.94
N GLU A 107 -0.21 -11.54 -6.98
CA GLU A 107 -0.28 -10.77 -8.22
C GLU A 107 -0.88 -9.38 -8.00
N PHE A 108 -1.90 -9.28 -7.13
CA PHE A 108 -2.47 -7.99 -6.74
C PHE A 108 -1.43 -7.12 -6.04
N LEU A 109 -0.68 -7.69 -5.08
CA LEU A 109 0.35 -6.94 -4.36
C LEU A 109 1.47 -6.46 -5.28
N GLN A 110 1.82 -7.24 -6.30
CA GLN A 110 2.85 -6.86 -7.27
C GLN A 110 2.47 -5.63 -8.09
N LYS A 111 1.17 -5.31 -8.21
CA LYS A 111 0.74 -4.10 -8.92
C LYS A 111 1.28 -2.82 -8.28
N PHE A 112 1.63 -2.88 -6.99
CA PHE A 112 2.13 -1.72 -6.26
C PHE A 112 3.64 -1.51 -6.40
N ILE A 113 4.35 -2.39 -7.09
CA ILE A 113 5.80 -2.28 -7.30
C ILE A 113 6.15 -0.94 -7.96
N GLY A 114 5.36 -0.53 -8.96
CA GLY A 114 5.59 0.73 -9.65
C GLY A 114 5.51 1.96 -8.76
N LEU A 115 4.73 1.91 -7.67
CA LEU A 115 4.67 3.01 -6.70
C LEU A 115 5.88 3.02 -5.76
N ALA A 116 6.54 1.88 -5.62
CA ALA A 116 7.68 1.73 -4.71
C ALA A 116 9.04 1.91 -5.39
N ASP A 117 9.05 2.05 -6.70
CA ASP A 117 10.28 2.33 -7.45
C ASP A 117 10.27 3.75 -8.02
N GLY A 118 11.29 4.08 -8.82
CA GLY A 118 11.47 5.44 -9.35
C GLY A 118 10.40 5.89 -10.32
N THR A 119 9.60 4.97 -10.88
CA THR A 119 8.53 5.35 -11.81
C THR A 119 7.34 5.99 -11.12
N ARG A 120 7.07 5.64 -9.87
CA ARG A 120 5.94 6.17 -9.08
C ARG A 120 4.61 6.10 -9.81
N ARG A 121 4.39 5.00 -10.54
CA ARG A 121 3.20 4.85 -11.39
C ARG A 121 2.52 3.51 -11.13
N ILE A 122 1.20 3.50 -11.18
CA ILE A 122 0.40 2.29 -11.04
C ILE A 122 -0.76 2.34 -12.03
N GLU A 123 -1.12 1.18 -12.57
CA GLU A 123 -2.21 1.04 -13.50
C GLU A 123 -3.47 0.56 -12.79
N GLY A 124 -4.61 1.11 -13.17
CA GLY A 124 -5.90 0.73 -12.65
C GLY A 124 -6.99 0.84 -13.69
N MET A 125 -8.21 0.55 -13.28
CA MET A 125 -9.40 0.67 -14.13
C MET A 125 -10.47 1.42 -13.37
N TRP A 126 -11.10 2.39 -14.02
CA TRP A 126 -12.18 3.15 -13.43
C TRP A 126 -13.30 3.34 -14.45
N GLN A 127 -14.50 2.90 -14.10
CA GLN A 127 -15.68 3.02 -14.98
C GLN A 127 -15.44 2.47 -16.38
N GLY A 128 -14.77 1.31 -16.46
CA GLY A 128 -14.48 0.65 -17.72
C GLY A 128 -13.33 1.24 -18.53
N GLN A 129 -12.64 2.24 -18.00
CA GLN A 129 -11.52 2.87 -18.68
C GLN A 129 -10.21 2.59 -17.96
N ALA A 130 -9.18 2.21 -18.72
CA ALA A 130 -7.84 2.04 -18.18
C ALA A 130 -7.29 3.40 -17.75
N ARG A 131 -6.70 3.43 -16.55
CA ARG A 131 -6.10 4.62 -15.97
C ARG A 131 -4.67 4.33 -15.54
N SER A 132 -3.79 5.28 -15.85
CA SER A 132 -2.42 5.25 -15.33
C SER A 132 -2.28 6.39 -14.32
N TYR A 133 -2.01 6.02 -13.06
CA TYR A 133 -1.88 7.00 -11.99
C TYR A 133 -0.40 7.30 -11.78
N ASP A 134 0.01 8.52 -12.12
CA ASP A 134 1.39 9.00 -11.96
C ASP A 134 1.48 9.81 -10.66
N MET A 135 2.21 9.29 -9.70
CA MET A 135 2.36 9.90 -8.38
C MET A 135 3.61 10.77 -8.24
N ARG A 136 4.37 10.95 -9.31
CA ARG A 136 5.56 11.80 -9.26
C ARG A 136 5.18 13.24 -8.96
N GLY A 137 5.88 13.86 -8.01
CA GLY A 137 5.59 15.22 -7.58
C GLY A 137 4.36 15.36 -6.69
N LYS A 138 3.70 14.26 -6.36
CA LYS A 138 2.53 14.27 -5.48
C LYS A 138 2.91 13.83 -4.07
N ARG A 139 2.24 14.41 -3.10
CA ARG A 139 2.41 14.08 -1.69
C ARG A 139 1.57 12.84 -1.36
N PHE A 140 2.06 11.68 -1.80
CA PHE A 140 1.38 10.40 -1.71
C PHE A 140 2.28 9.38 -1.03
N ALA A 141 1.77 8.74 0.01
CA ALA A 141 2.48 7.68 0.73
C ALA A 141 1.71 6.38 0.67
N ILE A 142 2.43 5.26 0.65
CA ILE A 142 1.83 3.94 0.70
C ILE A 142 2.43 3.14 1.85
N ALA A 143 1.57 2.49 2.62
CA ALA A 143 1.96 1.59 3.69
C ALA A 143 1.13 0.33 3.61
N MET A 144 1.74 -0.78 3.98
CA MET A 144 1.08 -2.09 4.03
C MET A 144 1.26 -2.70 5.40
N ALA A 145 0.27 -3.44 5.86
CA ALA A 145 0.33 -4.15 7.12
C ALA A 145 -0.12 -5.59 6.93
N GLY A 146 0.57 -6.50 7.58
CA GLY A 146 0.25 -7.92 7.49
C GLY A 146 0.59 -8.68 8.74
N ASN A 147 0.03 -9.88 8.82
CA ASN A 147 0.33 -10.86 9.83
C ASN A 147 1.38 -11.82 9.25
N PRO A 148 2.39 -12.23 10.04
CA PRO A 148 3.40 -13.18 9.53
C PRO A 148 2.84 -14.56 9.18
N TYR A 149 1.63 -14.87 9.64
CA TYR A 149 1.00 -16.17 9.36
C TYR A 149 -0.36 -15.98 8.71
N THR A 150 -0.68 -16.86 7.76
CA THR A 150 -2.01 -16.92 7.16
C THR A 150 -2.98 -17.61 8.13
N GLU A 151 -4.28 -17.61 7.79
CA GLU A 151 -5.31 -18.28 8.60
C GLU A 151 -5.05 -19.77 8.76
N SER A 152 -4.43 -20.41 7.76
CA SER A 152 -4.06 -21.83 7.82
C SER A 152 -2.80 -22.09 8.64
N GLY A 153 -2.17 -21.05 9.20
CA GLY A 153 -0.94 -21.16 9.98
C GLY A 153 0.33 -21.21 9.15
N GLU A 154 0.22 -21.07 7.84
CA GLU A 154 1.38 -20.99 6.96
C GLU A 154 2.04 -19.63 7.04
N VAL A 155 3.36 -19.59 6.83
CA VAL A 155 4.08 -18.32 6.79
C VAL A 155 3.65 -17.53 5.56
N PHE A 156 3.22 -16.29 5.77
CA PHE A 156 2.89 -15.40 4.67
C PHE A 156 4.17 -14.95 3.97
N LYS A 157 4.24 -15.21 2.66
CA LYS A 157 5.39 -14.82 1.85
C LYS A 157 5.08 -13.57 1.05
N ILE A 158 5.83 -12.49 1.33
CA ILE A 158 5.76 -11.26 0.56
C ILE A 158 6.46 -11.50 -0.79
N PRO A 159 5.86 -11.08 -1.92
CA PRO A 159 6.54 -11.19 -3.21
C PRO A 159 7.93 -10.56 -3.16
N ASP A 160 8.94 -11.26 -3.67
CA ASP A 160 10.33 -10.85 -3.55
C ASP A 160 10.60 -9.46 -4.14
N MET A 161 10.03 -9.16 -5.28
CA MET A 161 10.23 -7.86 -5.92
C MET A 161 9.64 -6.72 -5.09
N LEU A 162 8.55 -6.97 -4.39
CA LEU A 162 7.95 -5.99 -3.49
C LEU A 162 8.78 -5.84 -2.21
N ALA A 163 9.22 -6.97 -1.64
CA ALA A 163 10.04 -6.98 -0.43
C ALA A 163 11.37 -6.23 -0.64
N ASN A 164 11.97 -6.37 -1.81
CA ASN A 164 13.22 -5.69 -2.15
C ASN A 164 13.09 -4.17 -2.18
N ARG A 165 11.88 -3.65 -2.34
CA ARG A 165 11.59 -2.22 -2.41
C ARG A 165 11.00 -1.68 -1.12
N ALA A 166 10.72 -2.55 -0.16
CA ALA A 166 10.04 -2.19 1.07
C ALA A 166 11.02 -2.05 2.23
N ASP A 167 10.72 -1.14 3.13
CA ASP A 167 11.29 -1.14 4.47
C ASP A 167 10.32 -1.93 5.36
N ILE A 168 10.75 -3.09 5.80
CA ILE A 168 9.91 -4.02 6.54
C ILE A 168 10.25 -3.90 8.03
N TYR A 169 9.22 -3.63 8.82
CA TYR A 169 9.33 -3.56 10.28
C TYR A 169 8.52 -4.70 10.89
N ASN A 170 9.18 -5.52 11.66
CA ASN A 170 8.53 -6.56 12.45
C ASN A 170 8.22 -5.98 13.83
N LEU A 171 6.93 -5.84 14.13
CA LEU A 171 6.46 -5.26 15.38
C LEU A 171 6.02 -6.38 16.31
N GLY A 172 6.87 -6.73 17.24
CA GLY A 172 6.58 -7.75 18.24
C GLY A 172 6.93 -9.17 17.77
N ASP A 173 7.53 -9.89 18.62
CA ASP A 173 7.93 -11.29 18.43
C ASP A 173 6.99 -12.24 19.17
#